data_050af7e88c8112eb6358e4bf0705d352
#
_entry.id   050af7e88c8112eb6358e4bf0705d352
#
_cell.length_a   1.000
_cell.length_b   1.000
_cell.length_c   1.000
_cell.angle_alpha   90.00
_cell.angle_beta   90.00
_cell.angle_gamma   90.00
#
_symmetry.space_group_name_H-M   'P 1'
#
loop_
_entity.id
_entity.type
_entity.pdbx_description
1 polymer ?
#
loop_
_entity_poly.entity_id
_entity_poly.type
_entity_poly.pdbx_seq_one_letter_code
_entity_poly.pdbx_strand_id
1 'polypeptide(L)'
;AGSFKGHGYGRELLKTCEEDVAGTNGVVVMVGKKKLPYLSDKAFFIRHGYEVCDSCVPNIELLVKRFRPDAPFPRFKSCASAGLGDDVKGIDIFYTAQCPFTVPYIKLLDPVIQSSRVPVRVHPIMTREMARNHRAPLTTYSVFVDGKFYTREVLTPAKLQKLLAEQ
;
A
#
# COMPACT_ATOMS: atom_id res chain seq x y z
N ALA A 1 -10.00 -17.90 -10.99
CA ALA A 1 -9.72 -16.89 -12.03
C ALA A 1 -9.32 -17.53 -13.38
N GLY A 2 -8.72 -18.74 -13.42
CA GLY A 2 -8.15 -19.35 -14.64
C GLY A 2 -9.11 -19.43 -15.82
N SER A 3 -10.22 -20.17 -15.69
CA SER A 3 -11.21 -20.39 -16.76
C SER A 3 -11.99 -19.14 -17.18
N PHE A 4 -11.99 -18.08 -16.38
CA PHE A 4 -12.70 -16.83 -16.68
C PHE A 4 -11.82 -15.72 -17.26
N LYS A 5 -10.53 -16.00 -17.51
CA LYS A 5 -9.65 -15.04 -18.17
C LYS A 5 -9.97 -14.90 -19.65
N GLY A 6 -9.85 -13.68 -20.18
CA GLY A 6 -10.03 -13.42 -21.61
C GLY A 6 -11.47 -13.19 -22.06
N HIS A 7 -12.47 -13.35 -21.19
CA HIS A 7 -13.88 -13.17 -21.54
C HIS A 7 -14.41 -11.73 -21.44
N GLY A 8 -13.54 -10.76 -21.15
CA GLY A 8 -13.93 -9.34 -21.09
C GLY A 8 -14.50 -8.86 -19.75
N TYR A 9 -14.76 -9.76 -18.81
CA TYR A 9 -15.37 -9.40 -17.51
C TYR A 9 -14.65 -8.29 -16.74
N GLY A 10 -13.32 -8.23 -16.81
CA GLY A 10 -12.56 -7.15 -16.18
C GLY A 10 -12.89 -5.77 -16.77
N ARG A 11 -13.11 -5.69 -18.08
CA ARG A 11 -13.52 -4.45 -18.74
C ARG A 11 -14.95 -4.06 -18.36
N GLU A 12 -15.86 -5.02 -18.30
CA GLU A 12 -17.26 -4.76 -17.92
C GLU A 12 -17.34 -4.28 -16.47
N LEU A 13 -16.64 -4.94 -15.54
CA LEU A 13 -16.56 -4.51 -14.14
C LEU A 13 -15.98 -3.10 -14.00
N LEU A 14 -14.90 -2.80 -14.73
CA LEU A 14 -14.30 -1.46 -14.70
C LEU A 14 -15.29 -0.42 -15.23
N LYS A 15 -15.99 -0.71 -16.31
CA LYS A 15 -17.03 0.16 -16.88
C LYS A 15 -18.14 0.44 -15.87
N THR A 16 -18.65 -0.59 -15.21
CA THR A 16 -19.68 -0.44 -14.15
C THR A 16 -19.16 0.45 -13.01
N CYS A 17 -17.93 0.25 -12.54
CA CYS A 17 -17.33 1.12 -11.52
C CYS A 17 -17.21 2.59 -11.99
N GLU A 18 -16.89 2.82 -13.26
CA GLU A 18 -16.81 4.17 -13.83
C GLU A 18 -18.19 4.81 -13.94
N GLU A 19 -19.21 4.07 -14.34
CA GLU A 19 -20.60 4.52 -14.45
C GLU A 19 -21.17 4.90 -13.08
N ASP A 20 -20.93 4.10 -12.05
CA ASP A 20 -21.38 4.35 -10.67
C ASP A 20 -20.87 5.70 -10.12
N VAL A 21 -19.72 6.16 -10.58
CA VAL A 21 -19.08 7.39 -10.10
C VAL A 21 -18.95 8.48 -11.17
N ALA A 22 -19.71 8.38 -12.26
CA ALA A 22 -19.64 9.30 -13.40
C ALA A 22 -19.85 10.77 -13.04
N GLY A 23 -20.59 11.05 -11.96
CA GLY A 23 -20.81 12.41 -11.42
C GLY A 23 -19.61 13.00 -10.66
N THR A 24 -18.52 12.25 -10.47
CA THR A 24 -17.31 12.69 -9.77
C THR A 24 -16.23 13.23 -10.71
N ASN A 25 -15.08 13.61 -10.17
CA ASN A 25 -13.93 14.06 -10.96
C ASN A 25 -13.25 12.94 -11.77
N GLY A 26 -13.42 11.69 -11.38
CA GLY A 26 -12.78 10.54 -12.03
C GLY A 26 -12.53 9.36 -11.08
N VAL A 27 -11.85 8.35 -11.60
CA VAL A 27 -11.45 7.15 -10.85
C VAL A 27 -9.94 7.11 -10.69
N VAL A 28 -9.50 6.75 -9.51
CA VAL A 28 -8.08 6.63 -9.15
C VAL A 28 -7.77 5.19 -8.78
N VAL A 29 -6.64 4.68 -9.21
CA VAL A 29 -6.17 3.33 -8.87
C VAL A 29 -4.68 3.32 -8.56
N MET A 30 -4.29 2.55 -7.53
CA MET A 30 -2.89 2.28 -7.23
C MET A 30 -2.45 0.99 -7.91
N VAL A 31 -1.30 1.03 -8.57
CA VAL A 31 -0.68 -0.12 -9.23
C VAL A 31 0.80 -0.21 -8.89
N GLY A 32 1.39 -1.38 -9.08
CA GLY A 32 2.83 -1.51 -9.01
C GLY A 32 3.50 -1.04 -10.32
N LYS A 33 4.66 -0.38 -10.25
CA LYS A 33 5.53 -0.13 -11.42
C LYS A 33 5.91 -1.44 -12.11
N LYS A 34 6.10 -2.49 -11.31
CA LYS A 34 6.26 -3.87 -11.76
C LYS A 34 5.01 -4.66 -11.39
N LYS A 35 4.73 -5.73 -12.14
CA LYS A 35 3.60 -6.61 -11.86
C LYS A 35 3.73 -7.22 -10.46
N LEU A 36 2.70 -7.06 -9.67
CA LEU A 36 2.61 -7.61 -8.31
C LEU A 36 1.45 -8.61 -8.22
N PRO A 37 1.58 -9.71 -7.46
CA PRO A 37 0.57 -10.78 -7.45
C PRO A 37 -0.81 -10.35 -6.99
N TYR A 38 -0.89 -9.33 -6.13
CA TYR A 38 -2.11 -8.86 -5.46
C TYR A 38 -2.57 -7.48 -5.91
N LEU A 39 -1.92 -6.89 -6.91
CA LEU A 39 -2.37 -5.66 -7.55
C LEU A 39 -2.72 -5.92 -9.01
N SER A 40 -3.71 -5.21 -9.50
CA SER A 40 -4.09 -5.27 -10.90
C SER A 40 -2.96 -4.73 -11.79
N ASP A 41 -2.84 -5.31 -12.99
CA ASP A 41 -1.79 -4.95 -13.94
C ASP A 41 -1.99 -3.53 -14.46
N LYS A 42 -0.95 -2.69 -14.39
CA LYS A 42 -0.90 -1.34 -14.94
C LYS A 42 -1.38 -1.28 -16.39
N ALA A 43 -0.90 -2.22 -17.22
CA ALA A 43 -1.23 -2.25 -18.66
C ALA A 43 -2.74 -2.43 -18.91
N PHE A 44 -3.46 -3.08 -17.99
CA PHE A 44 -4.90 -3.18 -18.09
C PHE A 44 -5.55 -1.79 -18.00
N PHE A 45 -5.21 -0.98 -17.02
CA PHE A 45 -5.78 0.35 -16.83
C PHE A 45 -5.38 1.33 -17.94
N ILE A 46 -4.11 1.32 -18.35
CA ILE A 46 -3.64 2.18 -19.45
C ILE A 46 -4.45 1.94 -20.73
N ARG A 47 -4.73 0.66 -21.07
CA ARG A 47 -5.58 0.32 -22.23
C ARG A 47 -7.04 0.80 -22.11
N HIS A 48 -7.49 1.12 -20.89
CA HIS A 48 -8.84 1.62 -20.61
C HIS A 48 -8.88 3.13 -20.35
N GLY A 49 -7.83 3.86 -20.76
CA GLY A 49 -7.79 5.32 -20.73
C GLY A 49 -7.34 5.93 -19.41
N TYR A 50 -6.69 5.15 -18.55
CA TYR A 50 -6.02 5.68 -17.36
C TYR A 50 -4.62 6.18 -17.70
N GLU A 51 -4.21 7.25 -17.05
CA GLU A 51 -2.86 7.83 -17.17
C GLU A 51 -2.15 7.82 -15.80
N VAL A 52 -0.81 7.72 -15.82
CA VAL A 52 -0.01 7.83 -14.60
C VAL A 52 0.03 9.29 -14.18
N CYS A 53 -0.37 9.60 -12.96
CA CYS A 53 -0.39 10.98 -12.45
C CYS A 53 0.58 11.21 -11.28
N ASP A 54 1.01 10.16 -10.57
CA ASP A 54 1.98 10.28 -9.49
C ASP A 54 2.67 8.93 -9.21
N SER A 55 3.74 8.96 -8.41
CA SER A 55 4.43 7.76 -7.96
C SER A 55 5.01 7.93 -6.56
N CYS A 56 5.16 6.82 -5.84
CA CYS A 56 5.77 6.80 -4.52
C CYS A 56 6.60 5.53 -4.29
N VAL A 57 7.40 5.56 -3.23
CA VAL A 57 8.17 4.39 -2.78
C VAL A 57 7.27 3.31 -2.17
N PRO A 58 7.64 2.04 -2.27
CA PRO A 58 8.64 1.45 -3.15
C PRO A 58 8.00 0.94 -4.44
N ASN A 59 8.03 1.64 -5.52
CA ASN A 59 7.50 1.17 -6.80
C ASN A 59 5.96 1.10 -6.90
N ILE A 60 5.26 2.06 -6.31
CA ILE A 60 3.81 2.26 -6.47
C ILE A 60 3.59 3.45 -7.40
N GLU A 61 2.62 3.34 -8.28
CA GLU A 61 2.14 4.41 -9.16
C GLU A 61 0.66 4.66 -8.91
N LEU A 62 0.28 5.92 -9.04
CA LEU A 62 -1.10 6.35 -9.01
C LEU A 62 -1.55 6.59 -10.45
N LEU A 63 -2.62 5.92 -10.85
CA LEU A 63 -3.25 6.12 -12.15
C LEU A 63 -4.59 6.80 -11.94
N VAL A 64 -4.97 7.64 -12.90
CA VAL A 64 -6.26 8.32 -12.90
C VAL A 64 -6.91 8.25 -14.28
N LYS A 65 -8.23 8.12 -14.29
CA LYS A 65 -9.09 8.42 -15.43
C LYS A 65 -10.00 9.58 -15.02
N ARG A 66 -9.73 10.75 -15.55
CA ARG A 66 -10.51 11.96 -15.26
C ARG A 66 -11.74 11.98 -16.15
N PHE A 67 -12.90 12.33 -15.59
CA PHE A 67 -14.15 12.47 -16.32
C PHE A 67 -14.39 13.88 -16.83
N ARG A 68 -13.66 14.85 -16.28
CA ARG A 68 -13.70 16.25 -16.70
C ARG A 68 -12.28 16.76 -16.97
N PRO A 69 -12.08 17.57 -18.02
CA PRO A 69 -10.76 18.10 -18.36
C PRO A 69 -10.14 19.00 -17.26
N ASP A 70 -11.00 19.71 -16.52
CA ASP A 70 -10.63 20.61 -15.43
C ASP A 70 -10.39 19.91 -14.08
N ALA A 71 -10.70 18.61 -13.98
CA ALA A 71 -10.49 17.86 -12.75
C ALA A 71 -8.99 17.84 -12.36
N PRO A 72 -8.66 18.10 -11.08
CA PRO A 72 -7.27 18.11 -10.63
C PRO A 72 -6.66 16.70 -10.69
N PHE A 73 -5.36 16.63 -10.96
CA PHE A 73 -4.64 15.39 -10.84
C PHE A 73 -4.47 15.00 -9.36
N PRO A 74 -4.87 13.79 -8.98
CA PRO A 74 -4.61 13.29 -7.63
C PRO A 74 -3.12 13.06 -7.39
N ARG A 75 -2.70 13.19 -6.12
CA ARG A 75 -1.33 12.99 -5.72
C ARG A 75 -1.25 12.22 -4.41
N PHE A 76 -0.16 11.49 -4.23
CA PHE A 76 0.19 10.97 -2.92
C PHE A 76 0.52 12.11 -1.95
N LYS A 77 0.29 11.90 -0.67
CA LYS A 77 0.81 12.81 0.36
C LYS A 77 2.35 12.83 0.31
N SER A 78 2.96 13.99 0.59
CA SER A 78 4.41 14.16 0.52
C SER A 78 5.16 13.14 1.38
N CYS A 79 4.66 12.86 2.59
CA CYS A 79 5.25 11.84 3.48
C CYS A 79 5.23 10.43 2.84
N ALA A 80 4.15 10.05 2.15
CA ALA A 80 4.05 8.77 1.46
C ALA A 80 4.96 8.71 0.22
N SER A 81 5.05 9.81 -0.54
CA SER A 81 5.93 9.90 -1.71
C SER A 81 7.40 9.76 -1.34
N ALA A 82 7.82 10.35 -0.23
CA ALA A 82 9.20 10.32 0.25
C ALA A 82 9.55 9.02 1.02
N GLY A 83 8.55 8.25 1.46
CA GLY A 83 8.76 7.07 2.31
C GLY A 83 9.30 7.42 3.69
N LEU A 84 8.94 8.62 4.21
CA LEU A 84 9.40 9.11 5.50
C LEU A 84 8.34 8.87 6.57
N GLY A 85 8.74 8.21 7.63
CA GLY A 85 8.02 8.06 8.88
C GLY A 85 8.36 9.19 9.88
N ASP A 86 8.13 8.93 11.16
CA ASP A 86 8.60 9.78 12.23
C ASP A 86 10.12 9.68 12.36
N ASP A 87 10.79 10.76 12.75
CA ASP A 87 12.24 10.77 13.01
C ASP A 87 12.53 10.14 14.39
N VAL A 88 12.30 8.84 14.47
CA VAL A 88 12.44 8.05 15.70
C VAL A 88 13.29 6.83 15.40
N LYS A 89 14.31 6.60 16.22
CA LYS A 89 15.18 5.42 16.10
C LYS A 89 14.44 4.12 16.40
N GLY A 90 14.80 3.05 15.67
CA GLY A 90 14.27 1.71 15.82
C GLY A 90 13.33 1.29 14.70
N ILE A 91 12.51 0.30 14.96
CA ILE A 91 11.62 -0.32 13.98
C ILE A 91 10.18 -0.01 14.34
N ASP A 92 9.43 0.55 13.38
CA ASP A 92 7.99 0.79 13.50
C ASP A 92 7.23 -0.10 12.51
N ILE A 93 6.30 -0.90 13.03
CA ILE A 93 5.47 -1.83 12.26
C ILE A 93 4.03 -1.34 12.32
N PHE A 94 3.48 -0.90 11.19
CA PHE A 94 2.08 -0.48 11.05
C PHE A 94 1.28 -1.56 10.36
N TYR A 95 0.04 -1.80 10.82
CA TYR A 95 -0.81 -2.81 10.21
C TYR A 95 -2.31 -2.53 10.37
N THR A 96 -3.12 -3.13 9.50
CA THR A 96 -4.58 -3.21 9.67
C THR A 96 -5.01 -4.67 9.76
N ALA A 97 -6.17 -4.92 10.38
CA ALA A 97 -6.79 -6.24 10.42
C ALA A 97 -7.55 -6.61 9.12
N GLN A 98 -7.42 -5.83 8.04
CA GLN A 98 -8.05 -6.12 6.75
C GLN A 98 -7.55 -7.42 6.12
N CYS A 99 -6.29 -7.77 6.34
CA CYS A 99 -5.73 -9.04 5.91
C CYS A 99 -5.81 -10.03 7.08
N PRO A 100 -6.48 -11.17 6.93
CA PRO A 100 -6.67 -12.14 8.02
C PRO A 100 -5.35 -12.74 8.52
N PHE A 101 -4.30 -12.69 7.72
CA PHE A 101 -2.98 -13.19 8.11
C PHE A 101 -2.17 -12.21 8.96
N THR A 102 -2.45 -10.90 8.90
CA THR A 102 -1.60 -9.89 9.54
C THR A 102 -1.56 -10.04 11.05
N VAL A 103 -2.72 -10.12 11.71
CA VAL A 103 -2.80 -10.19 13.18
C VAL A 103 -2.11 -11.43 13.76
N PRO A 104 -2.31 -12.66 13.24
CA PRO A 104 -1.54 -13.83 13.67
C PRO A 104 -0.02 -13.65 13.52
N TYR A 105 0.44 -13.09 12.41
CA TYR A 105 1.87 -12.87 12.18
C TYR A 105 2.46 -11.85 13.16
N ILE A 106 1.73 -10.76 13.47
CA ILE A 106 2.17 -9.80 14.47
C ILE A 106 2.40 -10.47 15.84
N LYS A 107 1.47 -11.32 16.28
CA LYS A 107 1.62 -12.07 17.54
C LYS A 107 2.84 -12.98 17.57
N LEU A 108 3.23 -13.55 16.42
CA LEU A 108 4.45 -14.38 16.32
C LEU A 108 5.74 -13.56 16.52
N LEU A 109 5.69 -12.25 16.38
CA LEU A 109 6.84 -11.37 16.60
C LEU A 109 7.10 -11.07 18.07
N ASP A 110 6.11 -11.21 18.96
CA ASP A 110 6.18 -10.81 20.36
C ASP A 110 7.44 -11.33 21.10
N PRO A 111 7.85 -12.63 20.99
CA PRO A 111 9.05 -13.11 21.67
C PRO A 111 10.33 -12.41 21.19
N VAL A 112 10.41 -12.12 19.90
CA VAL A 112 11.58 -11.44 19.30
C VAL A 112 11.61 -9.98 19.74
N ILE A 113 10.44 -9.31 19.76
CA ILE A 113 10.30 -7.92 20.20
C ILE A 113 10.71 -7.78 21.67
N GLN A 114 10.23 -8.67 22.55
CA GLN A 114 10.54 -8.64 23.99
C GLN A 114 12.02 -8.87 24.30
N SER A 115 12.71 -9.65 23.48
CA SER A 115 14.15 -9.92 23.63
C SER A 115 15.06 -8.88 22.94
N SER A 116 14.48 -7.94 22.17
CA SER A 116 15.24 -6.97 21.39
C SER A 116 15.80 -5.83 22.25
N ARG A 117 17.06 -5.45 21.98
CA ARG A 117 17.65 -4.21 22.50
C ARG A 117 17.33 -2.98 21.66
N VAL A 118 16.99 -3.19 20.39
CA VAL A 118 16.53 -2.13 19.48
C VAL A 118 15.04 -1.92 19.72
N PRO A 119 14.55 -0.67 19.88
CA PRO A 119 13.13 -0.40 20.04
C PRO A 119 12.32 -0.90 18.82
N VAL A 120 11.36 -1.78 19.07
CA VAL A 120 10.38 -2.24 18.08
C VAL A 120 8.99 -1.85 18.55
N ARG A 121 8.29 -1.03 17.78
CA ARG A 121 6.95 -0.53 18.09
C ARG A 121 5.94 -1.08 17.08
N VAL A 122 4.81 -1.53 17.57
CA VAL A 122 3.74 -2.09 16.74
C VAL A 122 2.51 -1.19 16.82
N HIS A 123 2.06 -0.69 15.69
CA HIS A 123 1.01 0.33 15.57
C HIS A 123 -0.19 -0.22 14.77
N PRO A 124 -1.28 -0.63 15.43
CA PRO A 124 -2.50 -0.98 14.72
C PRO A 124 -3.17 0.28 14.15
N ILE A 125 -3.53 0.25 12.90
CA ILE A 125 -4.33 1.28 12.24
C ILE A 125 -5.81 0.91 12.42
N MET A 126 -6.48 1.56 13.37
CA MET A 126 -7.83 1.18 13.84
C MET A 126 -8.93 2.09 13.29
N THR A 127 -8.59 3.28 12.81
CA THR A 127 -9.58 4.26 12.36
C THR A 127 -9.30 4.73 10.93
N ARG A 128 -10.36 5.25 10.27
CA ARG A 128 -10.24 5.88 8.95
C ARG A 128 -9.26 7.05 8.98
N GLU A 129 -9.24 7.81 10.06
CA GLU A 129 -8.35 8.95 10.20
C GLU A 129 -6.88 8.51 10.29
N MET A 130 -6.57 7.50 11.11
CA MET A 130 -5.23 6.91 11.16
C MET A 130 -4.79 6.42 9.78
N ALA A 131 -5.68 5.72 9.05
CA ALA A 131 -5.38 5.24 7.70
C ALA A 131 -5.11 6.40 6.72
N ARG A 132 -5.90 7.48 6.79
CA ARG A 132 -5.74 8.67 5.93
C ARG A 132 -4.44 9.44 6.21
N ASN A 133 -3.95 9.39 7.44
CA ASN A 133 -2.73 10.09 7.88
C ASN A 133 -1.50 9.18 7.88
N HIS A 134 -1.67 7.93 7.47
CA HIS A 134 -0.55 6.99 7.39
C HIS A 134 0.49 7.41 6.34
N ARG A 135 1.76 7.11 6.62
CA ARG A 135 2.93 7.55 5.85
C ARG A 135 3.40 6.53 4.81
N ALA A 136 2.62 5.49 4.57
CA ALA A 136 2.79 4.58 3.45
C ALA A 136 1.53 4.57 2.58
N PRO A 137 1.65 4.34 1.27
CA PRO A 137 0.50 4.34 0.36
C PRO A 137 -0.45 3.17 0.62
N LEU A 138 0.05 2.08 1.20
CA LEU A 138 -0.71 0.88 1.55
C LEU A 138 -0.75 0.73 3.07
N THR A 139 -1.95 0.71 3.63
CA THR A 139 -2.19 0.66 5.07
C THR A 139 -2.24 -0.76 5.65
N THR A 140 -2.26 -1.79 4.78
CA THR A 140 -2.42 -3.18 5.22
C THR A 140 -1.25 -3.63 6.09
N TYR A 141 -0.03 -3.33 5.67
CA TYR A 141 1.20 -3.60 6.41
C TYR A 141 2.35 -2.74 5.91
N SER A 142 3.13 -2.16 6.80
CA SER A 142 4.34 -1.42 6.46
C SER A 142 5.32 -1.39 7.63
N VAL A 143 6.61 -1.45 7.31
CA VAL A 143 7.71 -1.38 8.27
C VAL A 143 8.57 -0.17 7.93
N PHE A 144 8.91 0.59 8.96
CA PHE A 144 9.87 1.67 8.89
C PHE A 144 11.06 1.35 9.80
N VAL A 145 12.25 1.70 9.37
CA VAL A 145 13.49 1.57 10.13
C VAL A 145 14.11 2.95 10.24
N ASP A 146 14.33 3.42 11.43
CA ASP A 146 14.86 4.78 11.69
C ASP A 146 14.09 5.85 10.91
N GLY A 147 12.76 5.76 10.92
CA GLY A 147 11.88 6.70 10.23
C GLY A 147 11.85 6.58 8.71
N LYS A 148 12.52 5.59 8.09
CA LYS A 148 12.51 5.38 6.64
C LYS A 148 11.72 4.12 6.28
N PHE A 149 10.91 4.21 5.24
CA PHE A 149 10.18 3.05 4.73
C PHE A 149 11.15 1.92 4.35
N TYR A 150 10.94 0.75 4.93
CA TYR A 150 11.77 -0.44 4.70
C TYR A 150 11.05 -1.46 3.81
N THR A 151 9.87 -1.95 4.23
CA THR A 151 9.14 -2.99 3.48
C THR A 151 7.65 -2.97 3.78
N ARG A 152 6.88 -3.57 2.89
CA ARG A 152 5.46 -3.93 3.09
C ARG A 152 5.23 -5.42 3.21
N GLU A 153 6.28 -6.23 3.14
CA GLU A 153 6.17 -7.66 3.39
C GLU A 153 5.94 -7.91 4.87
N VAL A 154 5.01 -8.81 5.18
CA VAL A 154 4.78 -9.24 6.56
C VAL A 154 6.03 -9.93 7.08
N LEU A 155 6.58 -9.42 8.18
CA LEU A 155 7.77 -9.99 8.81
C LEU A 155 7.43 -11.32 9.49
N THR A 156 8.31 -12.29 9.31
CA THR A 156 8.38 -13.48 10.16
C THR A 156 9.37 -13.23 11.30
N PRO A 157 9.34 -14.01 12.41
CA PRO A 157 10.34 -13.91 13.46
C PRO A 157 11.77 -13.91 12.95
N ALA A 158 12.11 -14.80 12.01
CA ALA A 158 13.44 -14.88 11.42
C ALA A 158 13.82 -13.62 10.62
N LYS A 159 12.88 -13.05 9.86
CA LYS A 159 13.09 -11.78 9.13
C LYS A 159 13.31 -10.61 10.09
N LEU A 160 12.54 -10.57 11.20
CA LEU A 160 12.71 -9.52 12.20
C LEU A 160 14.06 -9.67 12.92
N GLN A 161 14.46 -10.87 13.30
CA GLN A 161 15.78 -11.14 13.92
C GLN A 161 16.92 -10.69 13.01
N LYS A 162 16.83 -11.03 11.70
CA LYS A 162 17.84 -10.59 10.73
C LYS A 162 17.89 -9.05 10.64
N LEU A 163 16.73 -8.39 10.57
CA LEU A 163 16.66 -6.93 10.51
C LEU A 163 17.25 -6.27 11.75
N LEU A 164 17.00 -6.85 12.94
CA LEU A 164 17.55 -6.38 14.20
C LEU A 164 19.08 -6.54 14.29
N ALA A 165 19.64 -7.56 13.66
CA ALA A 165 21.08 -7.79 13.62
C ALA A 165 21.82 -6.81 12.68
N GLU A 166 21.10 -6.11 11.81
CA GLU A 166 21.62 -5.11 10.88
C GLU A 166 21.61 -3.69 11.48
N GLN A 167 21.02 -3.51 12.71
CA GLN A 167 20.91 -2.21 13.41
C GLN A 167 22.00 -2.04 14.48
#